data_ef4060279f9e111629ad677fb773d904
#
_entry.id   ef4060279f9e111629ad677fb773d904
#
_cell.length_a   1.000
_cell.length_b   1.000
_cell.length_c   1.000
_cell.angle_alpha   90.00
_cell.angle_beta   90.00
_cell.angle_gamma   90.00
#
_symmetry.space_group_name_H-M   'P 1'
#
loop_
_entity.id
_entity.type
_entity.pdbx_description
1 polymer ?
#
loop_
_entity_poly.entity_id
_entity_poly.type
_entity_poly.pdbx_seq_one_letter_code
_entity_poly.pdbx_strand_id
1 'polypeptide(L)'
;MRRRDVLSGGLSLASIAALRTFPVSAQDKYPDQPIRLIVPRAAGGVVDVVARLWADQVKPQLGTVVVEDQGGGGGTIAAAAAARARPDGYTLLAGTNSELVINPVIMTTPTYDSVRDLAPIVITAVSVSALMVHVSLPVHTLQELVAYARANPGKLSYGSAGVGTSSHLCGELFKQLAGLPDIVHVPYKGANPGLADFYAGHLPMFAASISPQVLEMHRAGKIRILVAGTDRHIVGAPDIPISTEVGFPDLITLMFMGLFAPAGTPRAIIDQIAGATHHVMAIQEFQNRLILAGFEPVTDSGPEQTAKFIQEELVRWTPLLKASGLKMN
;
A
#
# COMPACT_ATOMS: atom_id res chain seq x y z
N MET A 1 92.44 -5.14 -47.00
CA MET A 1 93.10 -4.86 -45.69
C MET A 1 92.06 -4.49 -44.66
N ARG A 2 92.15 -5.17 -43.54
CA ARG A 2 91.58 -4.86 -42.21
C ARG A 2 90.01 -4.98 -42.02
N ARG A 3 89.73 -6.06 -41.38
CA ARG A 3 88.75 -6.46 -40.35
C ARG A 3 88.32 -5.30 -39.38
N ARG A 4 87.03 -5.31 -38.98
CA ARG A 4 86.70 -5.22 -37.57
C ARG A 4 85.22 -5.67 -37.35
N ASP A 5 85.12 -6.72 -36.54
CA ASP A 5 83.89 -7.23 -35.93
C ASP A 5 83.34 -6.23 -34.92
N VAL A 6 82.05 -6.08 -34.87
CA VAL A 6 81.34 -5.45 -33.72
C VAL A 6 80.16 -6.32 -33.38
N LEU A 7 80.24 -6.86 -32.19
CA LEU A 7 79.24 -7.69 -31.52
C LEU A 7 77.93 -6.96 -31.31
N SER A 8 76.82 -7.59 -31.69
CA SER A 8 75.46 -7.18 -31.39
C SER A 8 75.05 -7.74 -30.04
N GLY A 9 74.95 -6.90 -29.03
CA GLY A 9 74.33 -7.21 -27.73
C GLY A 9 72.81 -7.05 -27.78
N GLY A 10 72.07 -8.15 -27.68
CA GLY A 10 70.63 -8.09 -27.55
C GLY A 10 70.20 -7.69 -26.14
N LEU A 11 69.49 -6.59 -26.03
CA LEU A 11 68.72 -6.22 -24.81
C LEU A 11 67.34 -6.84 -24.93
N SER A 12 67.06 -7.88 -24.15
CA SER A 12 65.73 -8.39 -23.92
C SER A 12 65.00 -7.49 -22.91
N LEU A 13 64.07 -6.69 -23.39
CA LEU A 13 63.12 -5.97 -22.49
C LEU A 13 62.10 -7.01 -21.98
N ALA A 14 62.26 -7.42 -20.73
CA ALA A 14 61.25 -8.14 -20.01
C ALA A 14 60.11 -7.14 -19.60
N SER A 15 58.98 -7.17 -20.33
CA SER A 15 57.79 -6.43 -19.96
C SER A 15 57.13 -7.09 -18.75
N ILE A 16 57.36 -6.50 -17.57
CA ILE A 16 56.60 -6.84 -16.35
C ILE A 16 55.20 -6.28 -16.51
N ALA A 17 54.27 -7.12 -16.90
CA ALA A 17 52.84 -6.81 -16.84
C ALA A 17 52.43 -6.70 -15.35
N ALA A 18 52.39 -5.46 -14.83
CA ALA A 18 51.82 -5.19 -13.53
C ALA A 18 50.32 -5.51 -13.58
N LEU A 19 49.92 -6.69 -13.11
CA LEU A 19 48.54 -7.00 -12.75
C LEU A 19 48.10 -5.99 -11.69
N ARG A 20 47.38 -4.96 -12.13
CA ARG A 20 46.62 -4.12 -11.22
C ARG A 20 45.50 -4.99 -10.66
N THR A 21 45.72 -5.56 -9.50
CA THR A 21 44.63 -6.06 -8.64
C THR A 21 43.83 -4.82 -8.23
N PHE A 22 42.69 -4.60 -8.89
CA PHE A 22 41.68 -3.71 -8.37
C PHE A 22 41.29 -4.29 -7.02
N PRO A 23 41.32 -3.49 -5.94
CA PRO A 23 40.76 -3.95 -4.68
C PRO A 23 39.30 -4.31 -4.98
N VAL A 24 38.92 -5.58 -4.76
CA VAL A 24 37.52 -5.96 -4.60
C VAL A 24 37.05 -5.08 -3.44
N SER A 25 36.28 -4.04 -3.78
CA SER A 25 35.65 -3.19 -2.80
C SER A 25 34.94 -4.13 -1.83
N ALA A 26 35.39 -4.16 -0.59
CA ALA A 26 34.64 -4.81 0.47
C ALA A 26 33.24 -4.25 0.35
N GLN A 27 32.28 -5.09 0.09
CA GLN A 27 30.88 -4.72 -0.06
C GLN A 27 30.50 -4.03 1.25
N ASP A 28 30.40 -2.68 1.21
CA ASP A 28 30.13 -1.88 2.39
C ASP A 28 28.93 -2.49 3.09
N LYS A 29 29.06 -2.76 4.39
CA LYS A 29 28.06 -3.48 5.17
C LYS A 29 26.78 -2.65 5.19
N TYR A 30 25.85 -2.97 4.30
CA TYR A 30 24.52 -2.36 4.30
C TYR A 30 23.68 -2.90 5.47
N PRO A 31 22.96 -2.07 6.22
CA PRO A 31 23.10 -0.61 6.28
C PRO A 31 24.23 -0.19 7.23
N ASP A 32 24.94 0.89 6.90
CA ASP A 32 25.97 1.53 7.72
C ASP A 32 25.53 2.89 8.29
N GLN A 33 24.36 3.38 7.85
CA GLN A 33 23.75 4.63 8.28
C GLN A 33 22.20 4.46 8.39
N PRO A 34 21.51 5.41 9.03
CA PRO A 34 20.04 5.33 9.17
C PRO A 34 19.32 5.26 7.82
N ILE A 35 18.30 4.39 7.75
CA ILE A 35 17.38 4.29 6.61
C ILE A 35 16.25 5.29 6.83
N ARG A 36 15.91 6.04 5.81
CA ARG A 36 14.78 6.96 5.76
C ARG A 36 13.55 6.25 5.21
N LEU A 37 12.47 6.19 5.98
CA LEU A 37 11.18 5.64 5.56
C LEU A 37 10.18 6.78 5.37
N ILE A 38 9.84 7.08 4.14
CA ILE A 38 8.86 8.11 3.79
C ILE A 38 7.46 7.54 3.93
N VAL A 39 6.62 8.18 4.75
CA VAL A 39 5.20 7.87 4.96
C VAL A 39 4.35 8.90 4.21
N PRO A 40 3.48 8.49 3.26
CA PRO A 40 2.72 9.42 2.41
C PRO A 40 1.48 10.01 3.11
N ARG A 41 1.52 10.16 4.42
CA ARG A 41 0.39 10.63 5.26
C ARG A 41 0.89 11.57 6.35
N ALA A 42 -0.07 12.23 7.01
CA ALA A 42 0.23 12.99 8.22
C ALA A 42 0.56 12.05 9.39
N ALA A 43 1.40 12.53 10.30
CA ALA A 43 1.76 11.85 11.53
C ALA A 43 0.51 11.45 12.35
N GLY A 44 0.57 10.30 13.03
CA GLY A 44 -0.53 9.73 13.83
C GLY A 44 -1.61 9.04 13.01
N GLY A 45 -1.51 9.03 11.68
CA GLY A 45 -2.37 8.24 10.81
C GLY A 45 -2.02 6.75 10.88
N VAL A 46 -2.93 5.89 10.42
CA VAL A 46 -2.79 4.42 10.50
C VAL A 46 -1.51 3.94 9.81
N VAL A 47 -1.18 4.50 8.65
CA VAL A 47 0.06 4.14 7.90
C VAL A 47 1.32 4.54 8.68
N ASP A 48 1.32 5.71 9.33
CA ASP A 48 2.41 6.17 10.19
C ASP A 48 2.59 5.24 11.40
N VAL A 49 1.49 4.86 12.06
CA VAL A 49 1.53 3.93 13.20
C VAL A 49 2.18 2.61 12.79
N VAL A 50 1.76 2.01 11.69
CA VAL A 50 2.34 0.74 11.18
C VAL A 50 3.80 0.91 10.77
N ALA A 51 4.15 2.03 10.11
CA ALA A 51 5.52 2.33 9.71
C ALA A 51 6.46 2.44 10.93
N ARG A 52 6.02 3.11 12.00
CA ARG A 52 6.80 3.23 13.25
C ARG A 52 6.92 1.90 13.99
N LEU A 53 5.85 1.10 14.05
CA LEU A 53 5.90 -0.24 14.61
C LEU A 53 6.91 -1.13 13.87
N TRP A 54 6.92 -1.08 12.53
CA TRP A 54 7.90 -1.81 11.73
C TRP A 54 9.32 -1.27 11.95
N ALA A 55 9.51 0.04 11.94
CA ALA A 55 10.82 0.68 12.13
C ALA A 55 11.46 0.31 13.48
N ASP A 56 10.66 0.23 14.54
CA ASP A 56 11.12 -0.19 15.87
C ASP A 56 11.51 -1.67 15.90
N GLN A 57 10.70 -2.53 15.29
CA GLN A 57 10.92 -3.99 15.32
C GLN A 57 12.06 -4.44 14.40
N VAL A 58 12.29 -3.74 13.28
CA VAL A 58 13.34 -4.10 12.32
C VAL A 58 14.75 -3.64 12.74
N LYS A 59 14.83 -2.81 13.78
CA LYS A 59 16.08 -2.21 14.27
C LYS A 59 17.23 -3.20 14.53
N PRO A 60 17.01 -4.41 15.08
CA PRO A 60 18.08 -5.39 15.26
C PRO A 60 18.73 -5.86 13.95
N GLN A 61 17.98 -5.85 12.83
CA GLN A 61 18.44 -6.33 11.52
C GLN A 61 18.95 -5.21 10.61
N LEU A 62 18.28 -4.06 10.62
CA LEU A 62 18.53 -2.94 9.71
C LEU A 62 19.02 -1.65 10.40
N GLY A 63 19.33 -1.70 11.70
CA GLY A 63 19.72 -0.49 12.43
C GLY A 63 18.58 0.52 12.53
N THR A 64 18.94 1.80 12.60
CA THR A 64 17.97 2.88 12.78
C THR A 64 17.19 3.16 11.50
N VAL A 65 15.86 3.14 11.60
CA VAL A 65 14.95 3.62 10.56
C VAL A 65 14.28 4.90 11.04
N VAL A 66 14.44 5.99 10.27
CA VAL A 66 13.83 7.29 10.55
C VAL A 66 12.55 7.42 9.73
N VAL A 67 11.42 7.51 10.42
CA VAL A 67 10.11 7.69 9.78
C VAL A 67 9.86 9.18 9.52
N GLU A 68 9.61 9.53 8.26
CA GLU A 68 9.32 10.89 7.81
C GLU A 68 7.92 10.97 7.19
N ASP A 69 7.03 11.69 7.86
CA ASP A 69 5.68 11.92 7.39
C ASP A 69 5.64 13.03 6.33
N GLN A 70 5.33 12.68 5.09
CA GLN A 70 5.22 13.59 3.95
C GLN A 70 3.80 13.54 3.37
N GLY A 71 2.84 14.14 4.05
CA GLY A 71 1.49 14.28 3.56
C GLY A 71 1.38 15.27 2.41
N GLY A 72 0.29 15.17 1.65
CA GLY A 72 -0.06 16.09 0.57
C GLY A 72 -0.26 15.42 -0.79
N GLY A 73 -1.09 16.02 -1.63
CA GLY A 73 -1.40 15.49 -2.97
C GLY A 73 -1.91 14.05 -2.98
N GLY A 74 -2.65 13.61 -1.95
CA GLY A 74 -3.06 12.20 -1.85
C GLY A 74 -1.89 11.22 -1.71
N GLY A 75 -0.71 11.67 -1.27
CA GLY A 75 0.52 10.87 -1.16
C GLY A 75 1.47 10.97 -2.37
N THR A 76 1.08 11.68 -3.43
CA THR A 76 1.92 11.82 -4.65
C THR A 76 3.25 12.52 -4.38
N ILE A 77 3.29 13.48 -3.42
CA ILE A 77 4.52 14.18 -3.04
C ILE A 77 5.53 13.19 -2.48
N ALA A 78 5.11 12.35 -1.54
CA ALA A 78 5.94 11.34 -0.92
C ALA A 78 6.43 10.29 -1.92
N ALA A 79 5.52 9.77 -2.77
CA ALA A 79 5.85 8.78 -3.78
C ALA A 79 6.85 9.33 -4.81
N ALA A 80 6.64 10.57 -5.28
CA ALA A 80 7.57 11.23 -6.20
C ALA A 80 8.94 11.52 -5.54
N ALA A 81 8.97 11.85 -4.24
CA ALA A 81 10.22 12.03 -3.51
C ALA A 81 11.00 10.71 -3.38
N ALA A 82 10.30 9.61 -3.05
CA ALA A 82 10.90 8.28 -3.02
C ALA A 82 11.40 7.85 -4.40
N ALA A 83 10.60 7.99 -5.45
CA ALA A 83 10.96 7.59 -6.82
C ALA A 83 12.21 8.31 -7.35
N ARG A 84 12.48 9.54 -6.88
CA ARG A 84 13.65 10.34 -7.30
C ARG A 84 14.85 10.21 -6.37
N ALA A 85 14.73 9.46 -5.28
CA ALA A 85 15.83 9.25 -4.35
C ALA A 85 16.92 8.36 -4.98
N ARG A 86 18.12 8.36 -4.38
CA ARG A 86 19.18 7.45 -4.83
C ARG A 86 18.80 6.00 -4.62
N PRO A 87 19.06 5.11 -5.58
CA PRO A 87 18.74 3.70 -5.48
C PRO A 87 19.81 2.93 -4.67
N ASP A 88 20.09 3.40 -3.47
CA ASP A 88 21.12 2.86 -2.57
C ASP A 88 20.55 2.14 -1.33
N GLY A 89 19.21 2.04 -1.23
CA GLY A 89 18.52 1.38 -0.14
C GLY A 89 18.27 2.25 1.08
N TYR A 90 18.82 3.48 1.15
CA TYR A 90 18.66 4.36 2.30
C TYR A 90 17.43 5.26 2.26
N THR A 91 16.63 5.15 1.20
CA THR A 91 15.30 5.77 1.14
C THR A 91 14.27 4.71 0.75
N LEU A 92 13.26 4.56 1.58
CA LEU A 92 12.13 3.66 1.35
C LEU A 92 10.81 4.44 1.37
N LEU A 93 9.78 3.91 0.73
CA LEU A 93 8.42 4.39 0.78
C LEU A 93 7.54 3.37 1.50
N ALA A 94 6.79 3.81 2.50
CA ALA A 94 5.66 3.06 3.05
C ALA A 94 4.43 3.28 2.13
N GLY A 95 4.40 2.57 1.00
CA GLY A 95 3.41 2.78 -0.05
C GLY A 95 2.09 2.07 0.22
N THR A 96 1.00 2.67 -0.27
CA THR A 96 -0.35 2.09 -0.23
C THR A 96 -0.96 2.04 -1.63
N ASN A 97 -2.17 1.49 -1.76
CA ASN A 97 -2.90 1.50 -3.03
C ASN A 97 -3.11 2.91 -3.61
N SER A 98 -3.16 3.95 -2.77
CA SER A 98 -3.25 5.33 -3.28
C SER A 98 -2.08 5.68 -4.18
N GLU A 99 -0.86 5.51 -3.70
CA GLU A 99 0.38 5.88 -4.41
C GLU A 99 0.73 4.90 -5.52
N LEU A 100 0.44 3.61 -5.33
CA LEU A 100 0.90 2.56 -6.23
C LEU A 100 -0.10 2.24 -7.35
N VAL A 101 -1.39 2.46 -7.12
CA VAL A 101 -2.47 2.02 -8.01
C VAL A 101 -3.38 3.17 -8.43
N ILE A 102 -3.92 3.94 -7.46
CA ILE A 102 -4.98 4.91 -7.75
C ILE A 102 -4.42 6.16 -8.40
N ASN A 103 -3.49 6.84 -7.72
CA ASN A 103 -2.95 8.12 -8.19
C ASN A 103 -2.28 8.03 -9.56
N PRO A 104 -1.49 6.99 -9.90
CA PRO A 104 -0.92 6.85 -11.24
C PRO A 104 -1.95 6.84 -12.37
N VAL A 105 -3.17 6.37 -12.09
CA VAL A 105 -4.25 6.28 -13.09
C VAL A 105 -5.03 7.59 -13.21
N ILE A 106 -5.25 8.32 -12.09
CA ILE A 106 -6.12 9.50 -12.05
C ILE A 106 -5.37 10.82 -12.15
N MET A 107 -4.03 10.84 -12.00
CA MET A 107 -3.22 12.05 -12.18
C MET A 107 -3.30 12.55 -13.64
N THR A 108 -3.65 13.81 -13.80
CA THR A 108 -3.66 14.48 -15.12
C THR A 108 -2.23 14.75 -15.61
N THR A 109 -1.30 15.01 -14.70
CA THR A 109 0.12 15.18 -14.98
C THR A 109 0.90 14.25 -14.04
N PRO A 110 1.27 13.02 -14.48
CA PRO A 110 2.00 12.08 -13.65
C PRO A 110 3.36 12.62 -13.20
N THR A 111 3.63 12.63 -11.92
CA THR A 111 4.90 13.05 -11.33
C THR A 111 5.87 11.90 -11.10
N TYR A 112 5.38 10.67 -11.18
CA TYR A 112 6.11 9.39 -11.12
C TYR A 112 5.29 8.31 -11.80
N ASP A 113 5.94 7.19 -12.11
CA ASP A 113 5.32 5.95 -12.57
C ASP A 113 5.57 4.88 -11.50
N SER A 114 4.51 4.35 -10.88
CA SER A 114 4.65 3.44 -9.75
C SER A 114 5.30 2.11 -10.08
N VAL A 115 5.22 1.67 -11.34
CA VAL A 115 5.80 0.40 -11.79
C VAL A 115 7.25 0.57 -12.26
N ARG A 116 7.52 1.68 -12.95
CA ARG A 116 8.84 1.95 -13.53
C ARG A 116 9.82 2.55 -12.52
N ASP A 117 9.34 3.46 -11.65
CA ASP A 117 10.19 4.31 -10.82
C ASP A 117 10.34 3.78 -9.38
N LEU A 118 9.56 2.75 -9.00
CA LEU A 118 9.62 2.13 -7.67
C LEU A 118 9.85 0.62 -7.78
N ALA A 119 10.79 0.11 -6.99
CA ALA A 119 11.06 -1.31 -6.83
C ALA A 119 10.25 -1.87 -5.63
N PRO A 120 9.38 -2.86 -5.83
CA PRO A 120 8.63 -3.49 -4.76
C PRO A 120 9.54 -4.33 -3.86
N ILE A 121 9.31 -4.30 -2.55
CA ILE A 121 10.03 -5.10 -1.56
C ILE A 121 9.08 -6.13 -0.94
N VAL A 122 8.00 -5.66 -0.29
CA VAL A 122 7.09 -6.53 0.46
C VAL A 122 5.76 -5.81 0.71
N ILE A 123 4.66 -6.54 0.67
CA ILE A 123 3.40 -6.12 1.31
C ILE A 123 3.45 -6.61 2.76
N THR A 124 3.22 -5.73 3.71
CA THR A 124 3.26 -6.04 5.15
C THR A 124 1.88 -6.29 5.74
N ALA A 125 0.88 -5.59 5.22
CA ALA A 125 -0.46 -5.65 5.78
C ALA A 125 -1.52 -5.25 4.76
N VAL A 126 -2.72 -5.78 4.95
CA VAL A 126 -3.92 -5.36 4.21
C VAL A 126 -5.02 -4.95 5.18
N SER A 127 -5.85 -4.02 4.78
CA SER A 127 -7.07 -3.65 5.52
C SER A 127 -8.26 -3.77 4.58
N VAL A 128 -9.32 -4.40 5.05
CA VAL A 128 -10.52 -4.65 4.27
C VAL A 128 -11.47 -3.48 4.42
N SER A 129 -11.95 -2.92 3.30
CA SER A 129 -13.05 -1.96 3.33
C SER A 129 -14.38 -2.70 3.41
N ALA A 130 -15.31 -2.16 4.20
CA ALA A 130 -16.65 -2.69 4.34
C ALA A 130 -17.69 -1.65 3.89
N LEU A 131 -18.82 -2.14 3.40
CA LEU A 131 -20.02 -1.35 3.21
C LEU A 131 -20.96 -1.57 4.39
N MET A 132 -21.39 -0.49 5.00
CA MET A 132 -22.20 -0.53 6.21
C MET A 132 -23.35 0.48 6.15
N VAL A 133 -24.40 0.22 6.93
CA VAL A 133 -25.58 1.07 7.04
C VAL A 133 -25.83 1.45 8.50
N HIS A 134 -26.39 2.63 8.70
CA HIS A 134 -26.92 3.05 10.00
C HIS A 134 -28.18 2.24 10.32
N VAL A 135 -28.39 1.88 11.57
CA VAL A 135 -29.52 1.00 11.97
C VAL A 135 -30.90 1.62 11.75
N SER A 136 -31.00 2.93 11.54
CA SER A 136 -32.23 3.58 11.13
C SER A 136 -32.70 3.21 9.72
N LEU A 137 -31.79 2.72 8.86
CA LEU A 137 -32.14 2.21 7.55
C LEU A 137 -32.72 0.78 7.72
N PRO A 138 -33.95 0.49 7.23
CA PRO A 138 -34.61 -0.81 7.46
C PRO A 138 -34.10 -1.89 6.50
N VAL A 139 -32.78 -2.13 6.52
CA VAL A 139 -32.12 -3.19 5.71
C VAL A 139 -31.14 -3.96 6.59
N HIS A 140 -31.07 -5.28 6.39
CA HIS A 140 -30.26 -6.19 7.19
C HIS A 140 -29.22 -6.94 6.38
N THR A 141 -29.39 -7.01 5.06
CA THR A 141 -28.50 -7.70 4.13
C THR A 141 -28.13 -6.78 2.96
N LEU A 142 -27.06 -7.13 2.24
CA LEU A 142 -26.67 -6.39 1.03
C LEU A 142 -27.75 -6.46 -0.05
N GLN A 143 -28.44 -7.60 -0.17
CA GLN A 143 -29.56 -7.79 -1.10
C GLN A 143 -30.74 -6.88 -0.77
N GLU A 144 -31.08 -6.74 0.52
CA GLU A 144 -32.12 -5.80 0.96
C GLU A 144 -31.72 -4.35 0.69
N LEU A 145 -30.42 -3.99 0.84
CA LEU A 145 -29.92 -2.67 0.48
C LEU A 145 -30.10 -2.40 -1.03
N VAL A 146 -29.78 -3.36 -1.88
CA VAL A 146 -29.98 -3.25 -3.33
C VAL A 146 -31.47 -3.06 -3.67
N ALA A 147 -32.34 -3.87 -3.07
CA ALA A 147 -33.78 -3.75 -3.26
C ALA A 147 -34.32 -2.40 -2.79
N TYR A 148 -33.89 -1.95 -1.62
CA TYR A 148 -34.26 -0.65 -1.06
C TYR A 148 -33.80 0.51 -1.95
N ALA A 149 -32.56 0.50 -2.42
CA ALA A 149 -32.02 1.53 -3.31
C ALA A 149 -32.80 1.63 -4.63
N ARG A 150 -33.15 0.49 -5.23
CA ARG A 150 -33.98 0.45 -6.45
C ARG A 150 -35.39 0.98 -6.25
N ALA A 151 -36.00 0.72 -5.08
CA ALA A 151 -37.32 1.23 -4.73
C ALA A 151 -37.30 2.73 -4.33
N ASN A 152 -36.13 3.30 -4.02
CA ASN A 152 -35.98 4.66 -3.53
C ASN A 152 -34.84 5.41 -4.28
N PRO A 153 -34.94 5.62 -5.60
CA PRO A 153 -33.89 6.24 -6.37
C PRO A 153 -33.56 7.64 -5.86
N GLY A 154 -32.26 7.97 -5.75
CA GLY A 154 -31.76 9.26 -5.27
C GLY A 154 -31.94 9.54 -3.77
N LYS A 155 -32.44 8.58 -2.97
CA LYS A 155 -32.64 8.76 -1.52
C LYS A 155 -31.43 8.33 -0.68
N LEU A 156 -30.52 7.54 -1.26
CA LEU A 156 -29.35 7.05 -0.54
C LEU A 156 -28.11 7.89 -0.86
N SER A 157 -27.31 8.07 0.19
CA SER A 157 -25.95 8.57 0.08
C SER A 157 -25.01 7.71 0.91
N TYR A 158 -23.74 7.67 0.53
CA TYR A 158 -22.71 7.01 1.33
C TYR A 158 -21.55 7.94 1.61
N GLY A 159 -21.01 7.86 2.84
CA GLY A 159 -19.81 8.56 3.24
C GLY A 159 -18.56 7.76 2.98
N SER A 160 -17.43 8.43 2.81
CA SER A 160 -16.09 7.82 2.72
C SER A 160 -15.02 8.71 3.36
N ALA A 161 -13.82 8.18 3.51
CA ALA A 161 -12.65 8.94 4.01
C ALA A 161 -12.13 10.00 3.00
N GLY A 162 -12.78 10.15 1.85
CA GLY A 162 -12.44 11.14 0.83
C GLY A 162 -12.25 10.53 -0.55
N VAL A 163 -12.21 11.40 -1.55
CA VAL A 163 -12.04 11.02 -2.96
C VAL A 163 -10.70 10.28 -3.15
N GLY A 164 -10.70 9.20 -3.94
CA GLY A 164 -9.50 8.41 -4.24
C GLY A 164 -9.04 7.48 -3.12
N THR A 165 -9.80 7.35 -2.01
CA THR A 165 -9.51 6.37 -0.96
C THR A 165 -10.13 5.02 -1.26
N SER A 166 -9.63 3.93 -0.63
CA SER A 166 -10.21 2.59 -0.75
C SER A 166 -11.68 2.56 -0.33
N SER A 167 -12.07 3.36 0.66
CA SER A 167 -13.47 3.49 1.08
C SER A 167 -14.35 4.15 0.01
N HIS A 168 -13.86 5.18 -0.68
CA HIS A 168 -14.56 5.74 -1.83
C HIS A 168 -14.73 4.70 -2.94
N LEU A 169 -13.64 4.00 -3.28
CA LEU A 169 -13.67 2.96 -4.31
C LEU A 169 -14.59 1.79 -3.94
N CYS A 170 -14.71 1.45 -2.65
CA CYS A 170 -15.66 0.44 -2.18
C CYS A 170 -17.11 0.82 -2.52
N GLY A 171 -17.51 2.07 -2.23
CA GLY A 171 -18.83 2.56 -2.56
C GLY A 171 -19.08 2.63 -4.06
N GLU A 172 -18.13 3.13 -4.86
CA GLU A 172 -18.27 3.24 -6.32
C GLU A 172 -18.31 1.86 -7.00
N LEU A 173 -17.48 0.92 -6.56
CA LEU A 173 -17.49 -0.46 -7.05
C LEU A 173 -18.82 -1.14 -6.74
N PHE A 174 -19.34 -0.98 -5.51
CA PHE A 174 -20.67 -1.48 -5.15
C PHE A 174 -21.76 -0.90 -6.06
N LYS A 175 -21.78 0.44 -6.25
CA LYS A 175 -22.75 1.10 -7.14
C LYS A 175 -22.71 0.52 -8.55
N GLN A 176 -21.52 0.32 -9.09
CA GLN A 176 -21.32 -0.25 -10.42
C GLN A 176 -21.82 -1.68 -10.52
N LEU A 177 -21.40 -2.57 -9.60
CA LEU A 177 -21.77 -3.99 -9.60
C LEU A 177 -23.26 -4.20 -9.37
N ALA A 178 -23.89 -3.35 -8.55
CA ALA A 178 -25.33 -3.42 -8.25
C ALA A 178 -26.22 -2.67 -9.26
N GLY A 179 -25.64 -1.88 -10.17
CA GLY A 179 -26.39 -1.03 -11.09
C GLY A 179 -27.19 0.07 -10.39
N LEU A 180 -26.56 0.78 -9.44
CA LEU A 180 -27.17 1.80 -8.56
C LEU A 180 -26.46 3.16 -8.70
N PRO A 181 -26.48 3.81 -9.87
CA PRO A 181 -25.74 5.05 -10.11
C PRO A 181 -26.21 6.22 -9.24
N ASP A 182 -27.48 6.18 -8.79
CA ASP A 182 -28.14 7.29 -8.09
C ASP A 182 -27.73 7.44 -6.61
N ILE A 183 -26.92 6.54 -6.06
CA ILE A 183 -26.39 6.66 -4.70
C ILE A 183 -25.31 7.76 -4.69
N VAL A 184 -25.53 8.80 -3.89
CA VAL A 184 -24.67 9.99 -3.85
C VAL A 184 -23.44 9.75 -2.96
N HIS A 185 -22.25 10.06 -3.45
CA HIS A 185 -21.03 10.02 -2.64
C HIS A 185 -20.87 11.32 -1.83
N VAL A 186 -20.55 11.18 -0.54
CA VAL A 186 -20.26 12.29 0.40
C VAL A 186 -18.82 12.12 0.92
N PRO A 187 -17.84 12.83 0.34
CA PRO A 187 -16.44 12.71 0.76
C PRO A 187 -16.16 13.49 2.05
N TYR A 188 -15.45 12.84 2.99
CA TYR A 188 -14.94 13.47 4.21
C TYR A 188 -13.41 13.70 4.12
N LYS A 189 -12.88 14.54 5.02
CA LYS A 189 -11.42 14.74 5.17
C LYS A 189 -10.82 13.70 6.13
N GLY A 190 -10.98 12.40 5.79
CA GLY A 190 -10.58 11.26 6.61
C GLY A 190 -11.77 10.46 7.13
N ALA A 191 -11.51 9.24 7.63
CA ALA A 191 -12.57 8.34 8.09
C ALA A 191 -13.28 8.84 9.37
N ASN A 192 -12.51 9.34 10.34
CA ASN A 192 -13.06 9.67 11.67
C ASN A 192 -14.20 10.70 11.66
N PRO A 193 -14.09 11.88 10.98
CA PRO A 193 -15.20 12.82 10.92
C PRO A 193 -16.43 12.23 10.22
N GLY A 194 -16.24 11.44 9.16
CA GLY A 194 -17.35 10.79 8.47
C GLY A 194 -18.02 9.70 9.28
N LEU A 195 -17.24 8.89 10.01
CA LEU A 195 -17.77 7.87 10.93
C LEU A 195 -18.57 8.51 12.08
N ALA A 196 -18.12 9.65 12.60
CA ALA A 196 -18.87 10.37 13.64
C ALA A 196 -20.28 10.77 13.15
N ASP A 197 -20.39 11.35 11.96
CA ASP A 197 -21.66 11.70 11.33
C ASP A 197 -22.51 10.46 11.02
N PHE A 198 -21.87 9.39 10.56
CA PHE A 198 -22.54 8.10 10.28
C PHE A 198 -23.10 7.47 11.56
N TYR A 199 -22.34 7.45 12.66
CA TYR A 199 -22.80 6.93 13.94
C TYR A 199 -23.92 7.77 14.56
N ALA A 200 -23.96 9.06 14.24
CA ALA A 200 -25.05 9.96 14.64
C ALA A 200 -26.32 9.81 13.77
N GLY A 201 -26.26 9.00 12.70
CA GLY A 201 -27.39 8.78 11.79
C GLY A 201 -27.60 9.88 10.76
N HIS A 202 -26.63 10.79 10.57
CA HIS A 202 -26.70 11.83 9.54
C HIS A 202 -26.47 11.27 8.13
N LEU A 203 -25.87 10.09 8.01
CA LEU A 203 -25.67 9.36 6.76
C LEU A 203 -26.31 7.98 6.85
N PRO A 204 -27.05 7.55 5.82
CA PRO A 204 -27.66 6.20 5.80
C PRO A 204 -26.63 5.10 5.57
N MET A 205 -25.53 5.38 4.85
CA MET A 205 -24.50 4.41 4.48
C MET A 205 -23.11 5.00 4.67
N PHE A 206 -22.15 4.12 4.93
CA PHE A 206 -20.74 4.48 4.97
C PHE A 206 -19.87 3.34 4.44
N ALA A 207 -18.78 3.69 3.78
CA ALA A 207 -17.72 2.75 3.44
C ALA A 207 -16.44 3.14 4.21
N ALA A 208 -15.86 2.20 4.93
CA ALA A 208 -14.61 2.39 5.67
C ALA A 208 -13.87 1.07 5.86
N SER A 209 -12.58 1.15 6.19
CA SER A 209 -11.84 0.00 6.68
C SER A 209 -12.45 -0.55 7.95
N ILE A 210 -12.47 -1.87 8.09
CA ILE A 210 -12.90 -2.57 9.30
C ILE A 210 -11.83 -2.35 10.37
N SER A 211 -12.15 -1.53 11.36
CA SER A 211 -11.32 -1.23 12.52
C SER A 211 -11.97 -1.75 13.79
N PRO A 212 -11.24 -1.88 14.91
CA PRO A 212 -11.82 -2.25 16.19
C PRO A 212 -13.01 -1.39 16.58
N GLN A 213 -12.94 -0.07 16.33
CA GLN A 213 -14.04 0.85 16.60
C GLN A 213 -15.29 0.55 15.74
N VAL A 214 -15.09 0.24 14.45
CA VAL A 214 -16.21 -0.11 13.54
C VAL A 214 -16.86 -1.42 13.99
N LEU A 215 -16.06 -2.41 14.40
CA LEU A 215 -16.56 -3.68 14.94
C LEU A 215 -17.31 -3.49 16.26
N GLU A 216 -16.83 -2.64 17.15
CA GLU A 216 -17.50 -2.29 18.40
C GLU A 216 -18.88 -1.66 18.13
N MET A 217 -18.96 -0.69 17.23
CA MET A 217 -20.23 -0.06 16.85
C MET A 217 -21.20 -1.06 16.19
N HIS A 218 -20.69 -1.98 15.40
CA HIS A 218 -21.51 -3.06 14.82
C HIS A 218 -22.06 -4.00 15.90
N ARG A 219 -21.21 -4.49 16.81
CA ARG A 219 -21.61 -5.36 17.93
C ARG A 219 -22.54 -4.70 18.90
N ALA A 220 -22.39 -3.39 19.10
CA ALA A 220 -23.30 -2.56 19.91
C ALA A 220 -24.64 -2.27 19.22
N GLY A 221 -24.85 -2.74 17.98
CA GLY A 221 -26.08 -2.51 17.22
C GLY A 221 -26.33 -1.05 16.86
N LYS A 222 -25.27 -0.23 16.75
CA LYS A 222 -25.36 1.17 16.29
C LYS A 222 -25.30 1.29 14.77
N ILE A 223 -24.59 0.38 14.13
CA ILE A 223 -24.47 0.26 12.69
C ILE A 223 -24.60 -1.21 12.31
N ARG A 224 -24.73 -1.48 11.03
CA ARG A 224 -24.69 -2.85 10.48
C ARG A 224 -23.70 -2.92 9.34
N ILE A 225 -22.68 -3.78 9.47
CA ILE A 225 -21.79 -4.14 8.37
C ILE A 225 -22.55 -5.15 7.50
N LEU A 226 -22.75 -4.81 6.23
CA LEU A 226 -23.48 -5.67 5.28
C LEU A 226 -22.53 -6.57 4.49
N VAL A 227 -21.31 -6.13 4.25
CA VAL A 227 -20.29 -6.89 3.54
C VAL A 227 -18.90 -6.33 3.84
N ALA A 228 -17.95 -7.23 4.02
CA ALA A 228 -16.53 -6.96 3.92
C ALA A 228 -16.05 -7.20 2.48
N GLY A 229 -15.38 -6.24 1.87
CA GLY A 229 -14.89 -6.30 0.49
C GLY A 229 -13.69 -7.22 0.33
N THR A 230 -13.87 -8.50 0.58
CA THR A 230 -12.84 -9.55 0.54
C THR A 230 -13.45 -10.91 0.15
N ASP A 231 -12.60 -11.80 -0.33
CA ASP A 231 -12.92 -13.21 -0.62
C ASP A 231 -12.57 -14.17 0.52
N ARG A 232 -12.01 -13.65 1.62
CA ARG A 232 -11.58 -14.42 2.80
C ARG A 232 -12.16 -13.81 4.07
N HIS A 233 -12.51 -14.66 5.04
CA HIS A 233 -12.96 -14.20 6.34
C HIS A 233 -11.84 -13.45 7.08
N ILE A 234 -12.24 -12.37 7.74
CA ILE A 234 -11.35 -11.54 8.55
C ILE A 234 -11.06 -12.26 9.87
N VAL A 235 -9.79 -12.45 10.21
CA VAL A 235 -9.38 -13.19 11.42
C VAL A 235 -10.02 -12.60 12.68
N GLY A 236 -10.07 -11.27 12.80
CA GLY A 236 -10.66 -10.57 13.96
C GLY A 236 -12.18 -10.46 13.96
N ALA A 237 -12.87 -10.87 12.86
CA ALA A 237 -14.31 -10.73 12.68
C ALA A 237 -14.87 -11.76 11.68
N PRO A 238 -14.78 -13.07 11.97
CA PRO A 238 -15.18 -14.14 11.05
C PRO A 238 -16.71 -14.20 10.81
N ASP A 239 -17.48 -13.51 11.62
CA ASP A 239 -18.93 -13.38 11.54
C ASP A 239 -19.42 -12.33 10.54
N ILE A 240 -18.53 -11.48 10.03
CA ILE A 240 -18.87 -10.48 9.02
C ILE A 240 -18.99 -11.14 7.65
N PRO A 241 -20.12 -10.96 6.93
CA PRO A 241 -20.29 -11.52 5.60
C PRO A 241 -19.24 -10.99 4.62
N ILE A 242 -18.69 -11.86 3.78
CA ILE A 242 -17.71 -11.53 2.75
C ILE A 242 -18.37 -11.45 1.36
N SER A 243 -17.67 -10.86 0.41
CA SER A 243 -18.20 -10.55 -0.93
C SER A 243 -18.75 -11.76 -1.68
N THR A 244 -18.11 -12.92 -1.57
CA THR A 244 -18.54 -14.17 -2.21
C THR A 244 -19.84 -14.71 -1.61
N GLU A 245 -20.05 -14.57 -0.30
CA GLU A 245 -21.24 -15.06 0.40
C GLU A 245 -22.49 -14.23 0.11
N VAL A 246 -22.30 -12.93 -0.16
CA VAL A 246 -23.40 -12.00 -0.46
C VAL A 246 -23.66 -11.84 -1.96
N GLY A 247 -23.11 -12.72 -2.81
CA GLY A 247 -23.36 -12.70 -4.25
C GLY A 247 -22.68 -11.57 -5.03
N PHE A 248 -21.65 -10.95 -4.47
CA PHE A 248 -20.85 -9.90 -5.10
C PHE A 248 -19.35 -10.29 -5.11
N PRO A 249 -18.94 -11.39 -5.75
CA PRO A 249 -17.56 -11.90 -5.66
C PRO A 249 -16.51 -10.89 -6.14
N ASP A 250 -16.88 -9.98 -7.03
CA ASP A 250 -15.98 -8.94 -7.56
C ASP A 250 -15.88 -7.69 -6.67
N LEU A 251 -16.67 -7.61 -5.58
CA LEU A 251 -16.60 -6.50 -4.63
C LEU A 251 -15.41 -6.68 -3.68
N ILE A 252 -14.20 -6.65 -4.23
CA ILE A 252 -12.96 -6.78 -3.47
C ILE A 252 -12.31 -5.40 -3.34
N THR A 253 -12.19 -4.90 -2.11
CA THR A 253 -11.70 -3.55 -1.80
C THR A 253 -10.76 -3.56 -0.62
N LEU A 254 -9.51 -3.81 -0.93
CA LEU A 254 -8.42 -3.85 0.04
C LEU A 254 -7.63 -2.55 0.02
N MET A 255 -7.21 -2.08 1.17
CA MET A 255 -6.10 -1.15 1.31
C MET A 255 -4.88 -1.96 1.73
N PHE A 256 -3.83 -1.95 0.95
CA PHE A 256 -2.56 -2.56 1.34
C PHE A 256 -1.57 -1.52 1.85
N MET A 257 -0.62 -1.98 2.63
CA MET A 257 0.59 -1.27 2.99
C MET A 257 1.80 -2.15 2.69
N GLY A 258 2.79 -1.56 2.03
CA GLY A 258 4.02 -2.26 1.66
C GLY A 258 5.23 -1.33 1.67
N LEU A 259 6.40 -1.94 1.51
CA LEU A 259 7.67 -1.25 1.40
C LEU A 259 8.14 -1.25 -0.05
N PHE A 260 8.59 -0.08 -0.50
CA PHE A 260 9.09 0.15 -1.85
C PHE A 260 10.39 0.94 -1.78
N ALA A 261 11.31 0.67 -2.71
CA ALA A 261 12.54 1.43 -2.87
C ALA A 261 12.53 2.16 -4.22
N PRO A 262 13.43 3.15 -4.47
CA PRO A 262 13.66 3.68 -5.81
C PRO A 262 14.04 2.56 -6.79
N ALA A 263 13.57 2.65 -8.03
CA ALA A 263 13.96 1.72 -9.09
C ALA A 263 15.48 1.73 -9.28
N GLY A 264 16.06 0.54 -9.54
CA GLY A 264 17.51 0.38 -9.66
C GLY A 264 18.23 0.13 -8.32
N THR A 265 17.53 0.08 -7.19
CA THR A 265 18.10 -0.39 -5.91
C THR A 265 18.63 -1.82 -6.08
N PRO A 266 19.89 -2.11 -5.66
CA PRO A 266 20.49 -3.43 -5.84
C PRO A 266 19.64 -4.56 -5.26
N ARG A 267 19.49 -5.65 -5.98
CA ARG A 267 18.67 -6.80 -5.58
C ARG A 267 19.05 -7.34 -4.20
N ALA A 268 20.33 -7.40 -3.88
CA ALA A 268 20.81 -7.85 -2.57
C ALA A 268 20.28 -6.99 -1.41
N ILE A 269 20.15 -5.67 -1.61
CA ILE A 269 19.58 -4.75 -0.62
C ILE A 269 18.07 -4.97 -0.50
N ILE A 270 17.37 -5.13 -1.62
CA ILE A 270 15.93 -5.46 -1.63
C ILE A 270 15.67 -6.74 -0.85
N ASP A 271 16.45 -7.82 -1.12
CA ASP A 271 16.32 -9.10 -0.46
C ASP A 271 16.65 -9.02 1.04
N GLN A 272 17.63 -8.21 1.42
CA GLN A 272 17.97 -8.00 2.84
C GLN A 272 16.85 -7.30 3.60
N ILE A 273 16.24 -6.25 3.01
CA ILE A 273 15.10 -5.56 3.62
C ILE A 273 13.87 -6.47 3.70
N ALA A 274 13.60 -7.23 2.64
CA ALA A 274 12.51 -8.23 2.64
C ALA A 274 12.72 -9.28 3.71
N GLY A 275 13.92 -9.87 3.81
CA GLY A 275 14.27 -10.86 4.84
C GLY A 275 14.15 -10.32 6.26
N ALA A 276 14.63 -9.10 6.51
CA ALA A 276 14.45 -8.43 7.80
C ALA A 276 12.97 -8.20 8.14
N THR A 277 12.17 -7.82 7.14
CA THR A 277 10.72 -7.64 7.32
C THR A 277 10.03 -8.97 7.60
N HIS A 278 10.40 -10.06 6.94
CA HIS A 278 9.87 -11.40 7.24
C HIS A 278 10.11 -11.82 8.70
N HIS A 279 11.31 -11.52 9.25
CA HIS A 279 11.57 -11.78 10.68
C HIS A 279 10.61 -10.99 11.58
N VAL A 280 10.35 -9.73 11.27
CA VAL A 280 9.39 -8.90 12.02
C VAL A 280 7.98 -9.46 11.88
N MET A 281 7.57 -9.83 10.65
CA MET A 281 6.24 -10.39 10.38
C MET A 281 6.02 -11.76 11.04
N ALA A 282 7.06 -12.51 11.39
CA ALA A 282 6.97 -13.76 12.15
C ALA A 282 6.70 -13.56 13.65
N ILE A 283 6.84 -12.34 14.18
CA ILE A 283 6.63 -12.03 15.59
C ILE A 283 5.13 -11.90 15.86
N GLN A 284 4.56 -12.83 16.66
CA GLN A 284 3.12 -12.84 16.95
C GLN A 284 2.64 -11.53 17.61
N GLU A 285 3.44 -10.92 18.48
CA GLU A 285 3.10 -9.64 19.11
C GLU A 285 2.99 -8.52 18.06
N PHE A 286 3.86 -8.51 17.06
CA PHE A 286 3.80 -7.54 15.96
C PHE A 286 2.52 -7.74 15.13
N GLN A 287 2.19 -8.98 14.77
CA GLN A 287 0.94 -9.30 14.08
C GLN A 287 -0.28 -8.84 14.89
N ASN A 288 -0.30 -9.09 16.20
CA ASN A 288 -1.39 -8.64 17.07
C ASN A 288 -1.54 -7.11 17.07
N ARG A 289 -0.43 -6.37 17.04
CA ARG A 289 -0.46 -4.89 16.92
C ARG A 289 -1.02 -4.42 15.57
N LEU A 290 -0.71 -5.11 14.47
CA LEU A 290 -1.33 -4.83 13.18
C LEU A 290 -2.84 -5.05 13.21
N ILE A 291 -3.29 -6.18 13.78
CA ILE A 291 -4.72 -6.50 13.94
C ILE A 291 -5.43 -5.42 14.78
N LEU A 292 -4.82 -4.99 15.88
CA LEU A 292 -5.34 -3.90 16.70
C LEU A 292 -5.40 -2.55 15.96
N ALA A 293 -4.57 -2.36 14.95
CA ALA A 293 -4.62 -1.19 14.08
C ALA A 293 -5.61 -1.34 12.91
N GLY A 294 -6.32 -2.46 12.81
CA GLY A 294 -7.31 -2.74 11.74
C GLY A 294 -6.70 -3.31 10.47
N PHE A 295 -5.54 -3.98 10.57
CA PHE A 295 -4.88 -4.63 9.45
C PHE A 295 -4.78 -6.15 9.65
N GLU A 296 -4.90 -6.88 8.56
CA GLU A 296 -4.54 -8.30 8.47
C GLU A 296 -3.06 -8.38 8.08
N PRO A 297 -2.21 -9.06 8.88
CA PRO A 297 -0.80 -9.26 8.56
C PRO A 297 -0.61 -10.09 7.28
N VAL A 298 0.35 -9.70 6.44
CA VAL A 298 0.78 -10.49 5.28
C VAL A 298 2.17 -11.04 5.55
N THR A 299 2.29 -12.34 5.77
CA THR A 299 3.53 -12.98 6.24
C THR A 299 4.35 -13.66 5.16
N ASP A 300 3.81 -13.81 3.95
CA ASP A 300 4.36 -14.60 2.84
C ASP A 300 4.64 -13.75 1.56
N SER A 301 4.69 -12.41 1.71
CA SER A 301 4.98 -11.51 0.61
C SER A 301 6.48 -11.28 0.45
N GLY A 302 6.93 -11.22 -0.81
CA GLY A 302 8.30 -10.86 -1.19
C GLY A 302 8.29 -9.97 -2.43
N PRO A 303 9.45 -9.62 -3.00
CA PRO A 303 9.53 -8.68 -4.12
C PRO A 303 8.71 -9.10 -5.34
N GLU A 304 8.77 -10.38 -5.74
CA GLU A 304 8.03 -10.90 -6.89
C GLU A 304 6.53 -10.95 -6.65
N GLN A 305 6.11 -11.43 -5.46
CA GLN A 305 4.71 -11.47 -5.08
C GLN A 305 4.12 -10.05 -4.99
N THR A 306 4.89 -9.10 -4.45
CA THR A 306 4.49 -7.69 -4.37
C THR A 306 4.36 -7.07 -5.76
N ALA A 307 5.32 -7.33 -6.66
CA ALA A 307 5.25 -6.85 -8.04
C ALA A 307 3.99 -7.38 -8.76
N LYS A 308 3.75 -8.69 -8.66
CA LYS A 308 2.58 -9.33 -9.23
C LYS A 308 1.29 -8.74 -8.67
N PHE A 309 1.19 -8.59 -7.36
CA PHE A 309 0.04 -8.02 -6.68
C PHE A 309 -0.28 -6.60 -7.18
N ILE A 310 0.74 -5.72 -7.29
CA ILE A 310 0.55 -4.36 -7.82
C ILE A 310 0.04 -4.38 -9.26
N GLN A 311 0.56 -5.27 -10.11
CA GLN A 311 0.08 -5.41 -11.49
C GLN A 311 -1.39 -5.86 -11.55
N GLU A 312 -1.78 -6.83 -10.75
CA GLU A 312 -3.16 -7.32 -10.65
C GLU A 312 -4.11 -6.22 -10.17
N GLU A 313 -3.70 -5.43 -9.17
CA GLU A 313 -4.47 -4.28 -8.70
C GLU A 313 -4.60 -3.18 -9.77
N LEU A 314 -3.54 -2.87 -10.51
CA LEU A 314 -3.61 -1.92 -11.62
C LEU A 314 -4.55 -2.40 -12.73
N VAL A 315 -4.52 -3.68 -13.09
CA VAL A 315 -5.44 -4.27 -14.09
C VAL A 315 -6.88 -4.17 -13.60
N ARG A 316 -7.13 -4.49 -12.34
CA ARG A 316 -8.47 -4.43 -11.73
C ARG A 316 -9.02 -2.99 -11.67
N TRP A 317 -8.23 -2.05 -11.15
CA TRP A 317 -8.72 -0.72 -10.83
C TRP A 317 -8.70 0.26 -12.00
N THR A 318 -7.81 0.10 -12.98
CA THR A 318 -7.68 1.06 -14.09
C THR A 318 -8.99 1.27 -14.86
N PRO A 319 -9.76 0.24 -15.26
CA PRO A 319 -11.03 0.45 -15.95
C PRO A 319 -12.05 1.22 -15.09
N LEU A 320 -12.14 0.88 -13.80
CA LEU A 320 -13.07 1.48 -12.84
C LEU A 320 -12.74 2.95 -12.60
N LEU A 321 -11.46 3.26 -12.37
CA LEU A 321 -10.99 4.63 -12.14
C LEU A 321 -11.19 5.51 -13.37
N LYS A 322 -10.96 4.98 -14.57
CA LYS A 322 -11.23 5.70 -15.82
C LYS A 322 -12.72 5.95 -16.04
N ALA A 323 -13.57 4.94 -15.76
CA ALA A 323 -15.02 5.06 -15.90
C ALA A 323 -15.64 6.05 -14.90
N SER A 324 -15.06 6.16 -13.68
CA SER A 324 -15.53 7.11 -12.66
C SER A 324 -15.27 8.58 -13.02
N GLY A 325 -14.42 8.85 -14.02
CA GLY A 325 -14.05 10.22 -14.39
C GLY A 325 -13.22 10.98 -13.36
N LEU A 326 -12.74 10.28 -12.33
CA LEU A 326 -11.87 10.87 -11.29
C LEU A 326 -10.60 11.42 -11.90
N LYS A 327 -10.26 12.66 -11.53
CA LYS A 327 -9.01 13.32 -11.93
C LYS A 327 -8.36 13.97 -10.72
N MET A 328 -7.04 13.90 -10.66
CA MET A 328 -6.21 14.57 -9.67
C MET A 328 -5.22 15.48 -10.40
N ASN A 329 -5.19 16.76 -10.03
CA ASN A 329 -4.29 17.78 -10.56
C ASN A 329 -3.04 17.89 -9.70
#